data_a7b7167488472f36c1a764a5a3a11022
#
_entry.id   a7b7167488472f36c1a764a5a3a11022
#
_cell.length_a   1.000
_cell.length_b   1.000
_cell.length_c   1.000
_cell.angle_alpha   90.00
_cell.angle_beta   90.00
_cell.angle_gamma   90.00
#
_symmetry.space_group_name_H-M   'P 1'
#
loop_
_entity.id
_entity.type
_entity.pdbx_description
1 polymer ?
#
loop_
_entity_poly.entity_id
_entity_poly.type
_entity_poly.pdbx_seq_one_letter_code
_entity_poly.pdbx_strand_id
1 'polypeptide(L)'
;MSVSLHHSIKDSPTRQAKPKVIDMCPAAPIDNPRKKATIYDLARLADVSPGTVSRVLNNRDKVKAATRERVLRAAKELNLKPQVSVRARQIAILSEPNYPDRIEGYAATMTAHLSFAFSKRGLGVLIPTSPMEELPGMFLDGVVAVTFDEGLSSLLTDLETRMPVVYTDKFDLEAREYGVCSDHFNSGYLAAKHFLAHGKRKPALFGLDYRPVRERLAGFKKALAEAKVVSDERLITLFSPETSRLAVMTRMVRAGADAIYAPGTSFQAMECLHILTYSMGLKVPQDISLIGGENVGISPLMNPPLTTIAEPLREMAERAAEMIDRLTAGEKVAPRHVTLPVQLIERDSVA
;
A
#
# COMPACT_ATOMS: atom_id res chain seq x y z
N MET A 1 14.13 69.89 -22.78
CA MET A 1 13.01 69.38 -23.57
C MET A 1 12.82 67.92 -23.18
N SER A 2 11.89 67.68 -22.23
CA SER A 2 11.52 66.34 -21.71
C SER A 2 10.40 65.83 -22.59
N VAL A 3 10.52 64.58 -23.04
CA VAL A 3 9.39 63.84 -23.61
C VAL A 3 9.22 62.57 -22.78
N SER A 4 8.17 62.61 -21.97
CA SER A 4 7.68 61.46 -21.17
C SER A 4 6.80 60.62 -22.07
N LEU A 5 7.11 59.33 -22.21
CA LEU A 5 6.25 58.33 -22.83
C LEU A 5 5.74 57.36 -21.75
N HIS A 6 4.52 57.61 -21.31
CA HIS A 6 3.72 56.65 -20.52
C HIS A 6 3.20 55.58 -21.48
N HIS A 7 3.64 54.31 -21.28
CA HIS A 7 2.99 53.16 -21.85
C HIS A 7 2.18 52.47 -20.74
N SER A 8 0.87 52.61 -20.85
CA SER A 8 -0.12 51.91 -20.02
C SER A 8 -0.21 50.47 -20.51
N ILE A 9 0.24 49.51 -19.68
CA ILE A 9 0.00 48.11 -19.91
C ILE A 9 -1.38 47.78 -19.28
N LYS A 10 -2.35 47.47 -20.14
CA LYS A 10 -3.66 46.93 -19.73
C LYS A 10 -3.51 45.47 -19.35
N ASP A 11 -3.70 45.19 -18.10
CA ASP A 11 -3.89 43.82 -17.56
C ASP A 11 -5.15 43.23 -18.16
N SER A 12 -5.02 42.18 -18.94
CA SER A 12 -6.11 41.30 -19.34
C SER A 12 -6.08 40.04 -18.44
N PRO A 13 -7.15 39.71 -17.75
CA PRO A 13 -7.16 38.50 -16.96
C PRO A 13 -7.28 37.26 -17.86
N THR A 14 -6.26 36.45 -17.86
CA THR A 14 -6.28 35.13 -18.51
C THR A 14 -7.30 34.24 -17.79
N ARG A 15 -8.45 34.03 -18.42
CA ARG A 15 -9.44 33.01 -17.99
C ARG A 15 -8.83 31.64 -18.15
N GLN A 16 -8.48 30.99 -17.04
CA GLN A 16 -8.22 29.57 -17.02
C GLN A 16 -9.51 28.82 -17.42
N ALA A 17 -9.46 28.14 -18.55
CA ALA A 17 -10.53 27.26 -19.00
C ALA A 17 -10.62 26.06 -18.07
N LYS A 18 -11.76 25.90 -17.38
CA LYS A 18 -12.07 24.66 -16.66
C LYS A 18 -12.19 23.50 -17.65
N PRO A 19 -11.64 22.31 -17.34
CA PRO A 19 -11.80 21.17 -18.21
C PRO A 19 -13.27 20.83 -18.36
N LYS A 20 -13.72 20.65 -19.60
CA LYS A 20 -15.07 20.14 -19.91
C LYS A 20 -15.14 18.68 -19.45
N VAL A 21 -15.94 18.43 -18.44
CA VAL A 21 -16.39 17.07 -18.11
C VAL A 21 -17.29 16.61 -19.26
N ILE A 22 -16.89 15.56 -19.93
CA ILE A 22 -17.74 14.92 -20.96
C ILE A 22 -18.73 14.04 -20.22
N ASP A 23 -19.98 14.45 -20.17
CA ASP A 23 -21.09 13.62 -19.73
C ASP A 23 -21.23 12.44 -20.71
N MET A 24 -20.68 11.31 -20.35
CA MET A 24 -20.88 10.04 -21.06
C MET A 24 -21.67 9.10 -20.16
N CYS A 25 -22.97 9.10 -20.32
CA CYS A 25 -23.89 7.98 -20.44
C CYS A 25 -25.32 8.43 -20.14
N PRO A 26 -26.28 8.20 -21.00
CA PRO A 26 -27.68 8.28 -20.63
C PRO A 26 -27.98 7.13 -19.66
N ALA A 27 -28.50 7.47 -18.49
CA ALA A 27 -28.97 6.50 -17.52
C ALA A 27 -30.05 5.60 -18.17
N ALA A 28 -29.80 4.30 -18.15
CA ALA A 28 -30.84 3.33 -18.49
C ALA A 28 -32.03 3.51 -17.54
N PRO A 29 -33.29 3.28 -18.00
CA PRO A 29 -34.49 3.45 -17.19
C PRO A 29 -34.37 2.56 -15.93
N ILE A 30 -34.51 3.18 -14.75
CA ILE A 30 -34.53 2.48 -13.46
C ILE A 30 -35.82 1.63 -13.46
N ASP A 31 -35.65 0.33 -13.63
CA ASP A 31 -36.72 -0.65 -13.49
C ASP A 31 -37.21 -0.60 -12.03
N ASN A 32 -38.52 -0.57 -11.89
CA ASN A 32 -39.25 -0.40 -10.64
C ASN A 32 -38.71 -1.38 -9.55
N PRO A 33 -38.29 -0.94 -8.35
CA PRO A 33 -37.69 -1.85 -7.39
C PRO A 33 -38.73 -2.86 -6.92
N ARG A 34 -38.64 -4.11 -7.39
CA ARG A 34 -39.36 -5.23 -6.79
C ARG A 34 -39.12 -5.17 -5.29
N LYS A 35 -40.20 -5.04 -4.52
CA LYS A 35 -40.17 -5.00 -3.06
C LYS A 35 -39.25 -6.13 -2.56
N LYS A 36 -38.09 -5.81 -2.03
CA LYS A 36 -37.18 -6.83 -1.51
C LYS A 36 -37.89 -7.58 -0.41
N ALA A 37 -37.97 -8.90 -0.54
CA ALA A 37 -38.58 -9.75 0.48
C ALA A 37 -37.88 -9.51 1.82
N THR A 38 -38.66 -9.45 2.89
CA THR A 38 -38.20 -9.13 4.23
C THR A 38 -38.13 -10.37 5.12
N ILE A 39 -37.50 -10.25 6.27
CA ILE A 39 -37.49 -11.32 7.31
C ILE A 39 -38.90 -11.69 7.76
N TYR A 40 -39.87 -10.77 7.70
CA TYR A 40 -41.27 -11.00 8.04
C TYR A 40 -41.97 -11.83 6.96
N ASP A 41 -41.66 -11.62 5.68
CA ASP A 41 -42.19 -12.41 4.58
C ASP A 41 -41.66 -13.84 4.64
N LEU A 42 -40.39 -13.99 5.02
CA LEU A 42 -39.74 -15.29 5.23
C LEU A 42 -40.36 -16.03 6.42
N ALA A 43 -40.61 -15.35 7.53
CA ALA A 43 -41.25 -15.90 8.72
C ALA A 43 -42.65 -16.43 8.41
N ARG A 44 -43.43 -15.68 7.62
CA ARG A 44 -44.76 -16.07 7.18
C ARG A 44 -44.72 -17.29 6.27
N LEU A 45 -43.82 -17.31 5.29
CA LEU A 45 -43.71 -18.42 4.33
C LEU A 45 -43.23 -19.70 4.99
N ALA A 46 -42.31 -19.59 5.96
CA ALA A 46 -41.80 -20.75 6.71
C ALA A 46 -42.66 -21.19 7.91
N ASP A 47 -43.78 -20.48 8.17
CA ASP A 47 -44.66 -20.70 9.32
C ASP A 47 -43.86 -20.74 10.63
N VAL A 48 -43.11 -19.70 10.94
CA VAL A 48 -42.31 -19.54 12.15
C VAL A 48 -42.27 -18.08 12.61
N SER A 49 -41.86 -17.84 13.84
CA SER A 49 -41.66 -16.43 14.29
C SER A 49 -40.45 -15.80 13.62
N PRO A 50 -40.44 -14.43 13.44
CA PRO A 50 -39.28 -13.72 12.97
C PRO A 50 -38.01 -13.98 13.81
N GLY A 51 -38.15 -14.17 15.10
CA GLY A 51 -37.05 -14.58 15.98
C GLY A 51 -36.49 -15.97 15.67
N THR A 52 -37.34 -16.93 15.21
CA THR A 52 -36.89 -18.23 14.76
C THR A 52 -36.14 -18.14 13.42
N VAL A 53 -36.65 -17.33 12.50
CA VAL A 53 -35.95 -17.02 11.25
C VAL A 53 -34.56 -16.44 11.53
N SER A 54 -34.48 -15.43 12.41
CA SER A 54 -33.19 -14.84 12.82
C SER A 54 -32.24 -15.87 13.41
N ARG A 55 -32.70 -16.80 14.27
CA ARG A 55 -31.86 -17.87 14.83
C ARG A 55 -31.35 -18.81 13.75
N VAL A 56 -32.22 -19.21 12.80
CA VAL A 56 -31.83 -20.09 11.67
C VAL A 56 -30.80 -19.39 10.77
N LEU A 57 -31.06 -18.15 10.38
CA LEU A 57 -30.19 -17.38 9.51
C LEU A 57 -28.84 -17.06 10.18
N ASN A 58 -28.82 -16.92 11.53
CA ASN A 58 -27.63 -16.67 12.32
C ASN A 58 -26.97 -17.97 12.85
N ASN A 59 -27.36 -19.13 12.33
CA ASN A 59 -26.80 -20.43 12.69
C ASN A 59 -26.70 -20.70 14.21
N ARG A 60 -27.66 -20.21 15.02
CA ARG A 60 -27.67 -20.43 16.48
C ARG A 60 -28.20 -21.85 16.82
N ASP A 61 -27.52 -22.51 17.75
CA ASP A 61 -27.62 -23.97 18.03
C ASP A 61 -28.92 -24.49 18.68
N LYS A 62 -29.99 -23.74 18.71
CA LYS A 62 -31.23 -24.16 19.40
C LYS A 62 -32.44 -24.24 18.46
N VAL A 63 -32.25 -24.56 17.19
CA VAL A 63 -33.37 -24.73 16.25
C VAL A 63 -33.39 -26.17 15.72
N LYS A 64 -34.56 -26.83 15.79
CA LYS A 64 -34.76 -28.19 15.29
C LYS A 64 -34.42 -28.26 13.78
N ALA A 65 -33.80 -29.36 13.36
CA ALA A 65 -33.36 -29.56 11.97
C ALA A 65 -34.50 -29.34 10.95
N ALA A 66 -35.69 -29.88 11.21
CA ALA A 66 -36.87 -29.72 10.35
C ALA A 66 -37.31 -28.25 10.23
N THR A 67 -37.21 -27.45 11.30
CA THR A 67 -37.53 -26.02 11.25
C THR A 67 -36.49 -25.25 10.47
N ARG A 68 -35.21 -25.59 10.61
CA ARG A 68 -34.11 -25.00 9.83
C ARG A 68 -34.33 -25.25 8.36
N GLU A 69 -34.66 -26.46 7.96
CA GLU A 69 -34.86 -26.82 6.56
C GLU A 69 -36.04 -26.07 5.96
N ARG A 70 -37.16 -25.90 6.66
CA ARG A 70 -38.33 -25.12 6.20
C ARG A 70 -37.93 -23.65 5.93
N VAL A 71 -37.20 -23.02 6.87
CA VAL A 71 -36.77 -21.63 6.74
C VAL A 71 -35.80 -21.45 5.55
N LEU A 72 -34.85 -22.37 5.36
CA LEU A 72 -33.91 -22.31 4.24
C LEU A 72 -34.61 -22.53 2.88
N ARG A 73 -35.60 -23.39 2.81
CA ARG A 73 -36.43 -23.61 1.63
C ARG A 73 -37.21 -22.34 1.28
N ALA A 74 -37.90 -21.76 2.24
CA ALA A 74 -38.63 -20.51 2.07
C ALA A 74 -37.71 -19.33 1.66
N ALA A 75 -36.50 -19.28 2.20
CA ALA A 75 -35.50 -18.28 1.79
C ALA A 75 -35.12 -18.43 0.32
N LYS A 76 -34.97 -19.66 -0.18
CA LYS A 76 -34.68 -19.94 -1.58
C LYS A 76 -35.84 -19.55 -2.50
N GLU A 77 -37.09 -19.84 -2.10
CA GLU A 77 -38.30 -19.45 -2.84
C GLU A 77 -38.46 -17.94 -2.96
N LEU A 78 -38.12 -17.18 -1.89
CA LEU A 78 -38.17 -15.73 -1.89
C LEU A 78 -36.93 -15.06 -2.54
N ASN A 79 -36.02 -15.89 -3.09
CA ASN A 79 -34.72 -15.43 -3.61
C ASN A 79 -33.95 -14.55 -2.58
N LEU A 80 -34.28 -14.74 -1.30
CA LEU A 80 -33.51 -14.19 -0.20
C LEU A 80 -32.28 -15.06 -0.08
N LYS A 81 -31.14 -14.54 -0.51
CA LYS A 81 -29.86 -15.10 -0.07
C LYS A 81 -29.83 -14.88 1.44
N PRO A 82 -29.82 -15.95 2.28
CA PRO A 82 -29.57 -15.75 3.68
C PRO A 82 -28.24 -15.01 3.75
N GLN A 83 -28.25 -13.76 4.16
CA GLN A 83 -27.07 -13.23 4.79
C GLN A 83 -27.00 -14.05 6.07
N VAL A 84 -26.31 -15.18 6.01
CA VAL A 84 -25.82 -15.86 7.20
C VAL A 84 -24.91 -14.83 7.81
N SER A 85 -25.46 -14.05 8.71
CA SER A 85 -24.65 -13.23 9.58
C SER A 85 -24.09 -14.12 10.71
N VAL A 86 -23.32 -15.11 10.34
CA VAL A 86 -22.07 -15.28 11.07
C VAL A 86 -21.42 -13.91 10.87
N ARG A 87 -21.42 -13.10 11.91
CA ARG A 87 -20.71 -11.81 11.89
C ARG A 87 -19.34 -12.13 11.29
N ALA A 88 -19.13 -11.68 10.04
CA ALA A 88 -17.81 -11.84 9.43
C ALA A 88 -16.83 -11.19 10.39
N ARG A 89 -15.79 -11.91 10.74
CA ARG A 89 -14.73 -11.34 11.59
C ARG A 89 -14.27 -10.05 10.95
N GLN A 90 -14.24 -8.96 11.72
CA GLN A 90 -13.92 -7.62 11.25
C GLN A 90 -12.44 -7.36 11.54
N ILE A 91 -11.67 -7.11 10.49
CA ILE A 91 -10.25 -6.79 10.59
C ILE A 91 -10.07 -5.33 10.20
N ALA A 92 -9.43 -4.55 11.07
CA ALA A 92 -9.01 -3.20 10.71
C ALA A 92 -7.66 -3.25 10.00
N ILE A 93 -7.55 -2.48 8.91
CA ILE A 93 -6.26 -2.14 8.31
C ILE A 93 -5.91 -0.74 8.78
N LEU A 94 -4.86 -0.62 9.59
CA LEU A 94 -4.30 0.65 10.00
C LEU A 94 -3.21 1.02 9.02
N SER A 95 -3.49 1.97 8.16
CA SER A 95 -2.49 2.62 7.30
C SER A 95 -2.22 4.02 7.84
N GLU A 96 -1.15 4.64 7.34
CA GLU A 96 -0.84 6.01 7.71
C GLU A 96 -2.07 6.90 7.48
N PRO A 97 -2.51 7.64 8.52
CA PRO A 97 -3.57 8.61 8.34
C PRO A 97 -3.06 9.75 7.47
N ASN A 98 -3.89 10.23 6.56
CA ASN A 98 -3.72 11.53 5.92
C ASN A 98 -2.95 11.63 4.61
N TYR A 99 -3.32 10.81 3.65
CA TYR A 99 -3.18 11.33 2.30
C TYR A 99 -4.49 11.16 1.54
N PRO A 100 -5.57 11.89 1.91
CA PRO A 100 -6.83 11.83 1.16
C PRO A 100 -6.61 12.22 -0.32
N ASP A 101 -5.52 12.97 -0.60
CA ASP A 101 -5.18 13.43 -1.93
C ASP A 101 -4.18 12.50 -2.67
N ARG A 102 -3.65 11.45 -2.01
CA ARG A 102 -2.66 10.55 -2.59
C ARG A 102 -3.01 9.08 -2.35
N ILE A 103 -3.73 8.49 -3.29
CA ILE A 103 -3.99 7.05 -3.31
C ILE A 103 -2.83 6.35 -4.04
N GLU A 104 -1.63 6.44 -3.48
CA GLU A 104 -0.42 5.90 -4.09
C GLU A 104 0.59 5.43 -3.03
N GLY A 105 1.54 4.63 -3.47
CA GLY A 105 2.64 4.18 -2.63
C GLY A 105 2.37 2.86 -1.91
N TYR A 106 3.26 2.56 -0.97
CA TYR A 106 3.28 1.29 -0.24
C TYR A 106 1.96 1.04 0.51
N ALA A 107 1.52 1.98 1.33
CA ALA A 107 0.34 1.83 2.17
C ALA A 107 -0.93 1.58 1.36
N ALA A 108 -1.14 2.33 0.27
CA ALA A 108 -2.29 2.15 -0.62
C ALA A 108 -2.26 0.79 -1.33
N THR A 109 -1.09 0.38 -1.83
CA THR A 109 -0.92 -0.91 -2.51
C THR A 109 -1.13 -2.08 -1.55
N MET A 110 -0.55 -2.02 -0.33
CA MET A 110 -0.75 -3.03 0.70
C MET A 110 -2.20 -3.11 1.15
N THR A 111 -2.86 -1.97 1.38
CA THR A 111 -4.28 -1.91 1.74
C THR A 111 -5.16 -2.57 0.69
N ALA A 112 -4.90 -2.32 -0.60
CA ALA A 112 -5.61 -2.97 -1.69
C ALA A 112 -5.40 -4.49 -1.68
N HIS A 113 -4.15 -4.96 -1.62
CA HIS A 113 -3.84 -6.39 -1.57
C HIS A 113 -4.44 -7.09 -0.34
N LEU A 114 -4.36 -6.47 0.85
CA LEU A 114 -4.97 -6.98 2.07
C LEU A 114 -6.50 -7.07 1.94
N SER A 115 -7.15 -6.06 1.39
CA SER A 115 -8.60 -6.05 1.17
C SER A 115 -9.04 -7.23 0.28
N PHE A 116 -8.31 -7.52 -0.80
CA PHE A 116 -8.54 -8.71 -1.63
C PHE A 116 -8.28 -10.02 -0.87
N ALA A 117 -7.19 -10.09 -0.12
CA ALA A 117 -6.83 -11.29 0.63
C ALA A 117 -7.86 -11.60 1.74
N PHE A 118 -8.38 -10.57 2.41
CA PHE A 118 -9.45 -10.71 3.40
C PHE A 118 -10.78 -11.11 2.77
N SER A 119 -11.16 -10.48 1.66
CA SER A 119 -12.38 -10.83 0.93
C SER A 119 -12.41 -12.31 0.53
N LYS A 120 -11.30 -12.87 0.05
CA LYS A 120 -11.17 -14.30 -0.27
C LYS A 120 -11.40 -15.22 0.94
N ARG A 121 -11.10 -14.73 2.15
CA ARG A 121 -11.24 -15.48 3.42
C ARG A 121 -12.58 -15.22 4.11
N GLY A 122 -13.46 -14.40 3.51
CA GLY A 122 -14.74 -14.00 4.11
C GLY A 122 -14.57 -13.12 5.35
N LEU A 123 -13.45 -12.43 5.48
CA LEU A 123 -13.20 -11.44 6.54
C LEU A 123 -13.74 -10.08 6.10
N GLY A 124 -14.38 -9.37 7.03
CA GLY A 124 -14.79 -7.99 6.81
C GLY A 124 -13.61 -7.05 6.99
N VAL A 125 -13.57 -5.99 6.19
CA VAL A 125 -12.50 -4.99 6.21
C VAL A 125 -13.03 -3.66 6.71
N LEU A 126 -12.26 -3.06 7.61
CA LEU A 126 -12.47 -1.69 8.07
C LEU A 126 -11.17 -0.91 7.89
N ILE A 127 -11.27 0.30 7.35
CA ILE A 127 -10.14 1.21 7.19
C ILE A 127 -10.53 2.50 7.93
N PRO A 128 -10.10 2.70 9.18
CA PRO A 128 -10.42 3.90 9.95
C PRO A 128 -9.65 5.10 9.37
N THR A 129 -10.33 6.22 9.30
CA THR A 129 -9.73 7.51 8.88
C THR A 129 -9.11 8.26 10.06
N SER A 130 -9.63 8.05 11.25
CA SER A 130 -9.14 8.60 12.53
C SER A 130 -8.98 7.46 13.55
N PRO A 131 -7.91 6.62 13.43
CA PRO A 131 -7.78 5.40 14.23
C PRO A 131 -7.89 5.61 15.74
N MET A 132 -7.31 6.69 16.26
CA MET A 132 -7.32 7.03 17.70
C MET A 132 -8.74 7.27 18.24
N GLU A 133 -9.61 7.83 17.41
CA GLU A 133 -10.99 8.18 17.80
C GLU A 133 -11.97 7.05 17.52
N GLU A 134 -11.82 6.39 16.39
CA GLU A 134 -12.80 5.41 15.89
C GLU A 134 -12.65 4.03 16.53
N LEU A 135 -11.40 3.52 16.65
CA LEU A 135 -11.17 2.13 17.06
C LEU A 135 -11.62 1.78 18.47
N PRO A 136 -11.55 2.66 19.49
CA PRO A 136 -11.99 2.30 20.85
C PRO A 136 -13.48 1.92 20.94
N GLY A 137 -14.30 2.41 20.02
CA GLY A 137 -15.75 2.14 19.96
C GLY A 137 -16.15 1.00 19.03
N MET A 138 -15.20 0.39 18.32
CA MET A 138 -15.50 -0.62 17.31
C MET A 138 -15.35 -2.05 17.81
N PHE A 139 -16.21 -2.95 17.29
CA PHE A 139 -16.11 -4.40 17.51
C PHE A 139 -15.22 -5.00 16.43
N LEU A 140 -13.93 -5.09 16.72
CA LEU A 140 -12.93 -5.70 15.86
C LEU A 140 -12.51 -7.06 16.40
N ASP A 141 -12.11 -7.96 15.49
CA ASP A 141 -11.57 -9.26 15.83
C ASP A 141 -10.03 -9.29 15.69
N GLY A 142 -9.46 -8.34 14.93
CA GLY A 142 -8.01 -8.19 14.77
C GLY A 142 -7.63 -6.95 13.96
N VAL A 143 -6.32 -6.70 13.90
CA VAL A 143 -5.74 -5.53 13.22
C VAL A 143 -4.55 -5.97 12.37
N VAL A 144 -4.43 -5.40 11.16
CA VAL A 144 -3.17 -5.42 10.40
C VAL A 144 -2.64 -3.99 10.29
N ALA A 145 -1.45 -3.78 10.82
CA ALA A 145 -0.78 -2.47 10.80
C ALA A 145 0.12 -2.34 9.56
N VAL A 146 -0.20 -1.36 8.72
CA VAL A 146 0.51 -0.99 7.48
C VAL A 146 1.00 0.44 7.66
N THR A 147 1.75 0.70 8.72
CA THR A 147 2.14 2.06 9.08
C THR A 147 3.54 2.11 9.65
N PHE A 148 4.22 3.20 9.36
CA PHE A 148 5.50 3.59 9.97
C PHE A 148 5.32 4.79 10.91
N ASP A 149 4.08 5.20 11.20
CA ASP A 149 3.78 6.31 12.09
C ASP A 149 3.98 5.92 13.55
N GLU A 150 5.00 6.51 14.17
CA GLU A 150 5.30 6.32 15.59
C GLU A 150 4.17 6.82 16.49
N GLY A 151 3.35 7.76 16.03
CA GLY A 151 2.17 8.26 16.75
C GLY A 151 1.12 7.19 17.04
N LEU A 152 1.07 6.13 16.25
CA LEU A 152 0.14 4.99 16.46
C LEU A 152 0.71 3.91 17.38
N SER A 153 1.96 4.00 17.84
CA SER A 153 2.62 2.95 18.63
C SER A 153 1.88 2.65 19.94
N SER A 154 1.41 3.69 20.66
CA SER A 154 0.65 3.51 21.90
C SER A 154 -0.68 2.82 21.68
N LEU A 155 -1.40 3.17 20.60
CA LEU A 155 -2.65 2.55 20.21
C LEU A 155 -2.43 1.08 19.85
N LEU A 156 -1.42 0.77 19.06
CA LEU A 156 -1.09 -0.61 18.66
C LEU A 156 -0.74 -1.47 19.87
N THR A 157 0.06 -0.94 20.81
CA THR A 157 0.39 -1.64 22.07
C THR A 157 -0.87 -1.94 22.91
N ASP A 158 -1.81 -0.99 23.00
CA ASP A 158 -3.08 -1.21 23.69
C ASP A 158 -3.94 -2.27 22.98
N LEU A 159 -4.04 -2.22 21.65
CA LEU A 159 -4.78 -3.19 20.85
C LEU A 159 -4.23 -4.61 20.99
N GLU A 160 -2.91 -4.80 21.07
CA GLU A 160 -2.26 -6.10 21.28
C GLU A 160 -2.71 -6.79 22.60
N THR A 161 -3.09 -6.01 23.59
CA THR A 161 -3.60 -6.59 24.86
C THR A 161 -5.00 -7.19 24.72
N ARG A 162 -5.75 -6.82 23.67
CA ARG A 162 -7.17 -7.13 23.49
C ARG A 162 -7.45 -8.04 22.29
N MET A 163 -6.63 -7.95 21.26
CA MET A 163 -6.84 -8.68 20.02
C MET A 163 -5.53 -8.94 19.27
N PRO A 164 -5.50 -9.91 18.33
CA PRO A 164 -4.35 -10.12 17.47
C PRO A 164 -4.01 -8.88 16.62
N VAL A 165 -2.72 -8.54 16.58
CA VAL A 165 -2.15 -7.53 15.68
C VAL A 165 -1.08 -8.19 14.82
N VAL A 166 -1.11 -7.93 13.50
CA VAL A 166 -0.08 -8.36 12.56
C VAL A 166 0.53 -7.12 11.91
N TYR A 167 1.82 -7.02 11.93
CA TYR A 167 2.56 -5.89 11.35
C TYR A 167 3.06 -6.20 9.95
N THR A 168 3.10 -5.20 9.09
CA THR A 168 3.85 -5.25 7.83
C THR A 168 5.01 -4.29 7.88
N ASP A 169 6.20 -4.77 7.50
CA ASP A 169 7.47 -4.03 7.48
C ASP A 169 7.87 -3.34 8.81
N LYS A 170 7.46 -3.88 9.94
CA LYS A 170 8.00 -3.52 11.25
C LYS A 170 9.30 -4.30 11.50
N PHE A 171 10.41 -3.60 11.77
CA PHE A 171 11.77 -4.18 11.81
C PHE A 171 12.21 -4.65 13.20
N ASP A 172 11.69 -4.03 14.24
CA ASP A 172 12.02 -4.27 15.64
C ASP A 172 10.93 -5.07 16.34
N LEU A 173 10.44 -6.11 15.66
CA LEU A 173 9.41 -7.01 16.20
C LEU A 173 9.90 -7.69 17.46
N GLU A 174 9.11 -7.58 18.53
CA GLU A 174 9.32 -8.37 19.75
C GLU A 174 8.99 -9.85 19.50
N ALA A 175 9.57 -10.75 20.28
CA ALA A 175 9.36 -12.18 20.14
C ALA A 175 7.89 -12.63 20.21
N ARG A 176 7.02 -11.82 20.84
CA ARG A 176 5.57 -12.06 20.94
C ARG A 176 4.77 -11.57 19.75
N GLU A 177 5.27 -10.59 19.01
CA GLU A 177 4.58 -9.93 17.91
C GLU A 177 4.54 -10.80 16.65
N TYR A 178 3.65 -10.47 15.74
CA TYR A 178 3.50 -11.13 14.45
C TYR A 178 3.76 -10.14 13.33
N GLY A 179 4.56 -10.53 12.36
CA GLY A 179 4.86 -9.62 11.25
C GLY A 179 5.34 -10.29 9.99
N VAL A 180 5.11 -9.60 8.89
CA VAL A 180 5.57 -9.95 7.55
C VAL A 180 6.34 -8.77 6.98
N CYS A 181 7.59 -8.99 6.57
CA CYS A 181 8.46 -7.96 6.02
C CYS A 181 9.00 -8.39 4.65
N SER A 182 9.31 -7.44 3.79
CA SER A 182 10.20 -7.69 2.66
C SER A 182 11.67 -7.59 3.09
N ASP A 183 12.56 -8.24 2.34
CA ASP A 183 14.01 -8.20 2.60
C ASP A 183 14.61 -6.89 2.09
N HIS A 184 14.41 -5.82 2.86
CA HIS A 184 14.89 -4.50 2.51
C HIS A 184 16.41 -4.42 2.47
N PHE A 185 17.11 -5.16 3.33
CA PHE A 185 18.57 -5.21 3.28
C PHE A 185 19.03 -5.76 1.92
N ASN A 186 18.48 -6.88 1.50
CA ASN A 186 18.81 -7.48 0.22
C ASN A 186 18.39 -6.62 -0.98
N SER A 187 17.33 -5.83 -0.82
CA SER A 187 16.90 -4.83 -1.82
C SER A 187 18.03 -3.85 -2.16
N GLY A 188 18.63 -3.24 -1.17
CA GLY A 188 19.77 -2.34 -1.35
C GLY A 188 21.03 -3.07 -1.83
N TYR A 189 21.28 -4.27 -1.29
CA TYR A 189 22.41 -5.10 -1.69
C TYR A 189 22.37 -5.47 -3.18
N LEU A 190 21.22 -5.93 -3.69
CA LEU A 190 21.02 -6.27 -5.09
C LEU A 190 21.18 -5.05 -6.01
N ALA A 191 20.63 -3.89 -5.63
CA ALA A 191 20.77 -2.65 -6.41
C ALA A 191 22.24 -2.26 -6.59
N ALA A 192 23.01 -2.26 -5.50
CA ALA A 192 24.45 -1.95 -5.56
C ALA A 192 25.23 -3.00 -6.36
N LYS A 193 24.97 -4.29 -6.16
CA LYS A 193 25.60 -5.38 -6.92
C LYS A 193 25.35 -5.25 -8.41
N HIS A 194 24.14 -4.89 -8.80
CA HIS A 194 23.78 -4.71 -10.20
C HIS A 194 24.54 -3.54 -10.83
N PHE A 195 24.61 -2.37 -10.14
CA PHE A 195 25.42 -1.24 -10.60
C PHE A 195 26.91 -1.62 -10.77
N LEU A 196 27.46 -2.30 -9.78
CA LEU A 196 28.88 -2.74 -9.82
C LEU A 196 29.15 -3.71 -10.96
N ALA A 197 28.22 -4.62 -11.24
CA ALA A 197 28.32 -5.54 -12.39
C ALA A 197 28.33 -4.81 -13.74
N HIS A 198 27.65 -3.65 -13.82
CA HIS A 198 27.67 -2.75 -14.99
C HIS A 198 28.80 -1.69 -14.94
N GLY A 199 29.82 -1.92 -14.16
CA GLY A 199 31.02 -1.08 -14.12
C GLY A 199 30.86 0.26 -13.42
N LYS A 200 29.73 0.53 -12.76
CA LYS A 200 29.52 1.78 -12.01
C LYS A 200 30.44 1.81 -10.79
N ARG A 201 31.03 2.96 -10.52
CA ARG A 201 32.03 3.15 -9.47
C ARG A 201 31.64 4.20 -8.43
N LYS A 202 30.66 5.03 -8.75
CA LYS A 202 30.13 6.08 -7.87
C LYS A 202 28.62 6.01 -7.75
N PRO A 203 28.07 4.84 -7.36
CA PRO A 203 26.64 4.71 -7.22
C PRO A 203 26.15 5.49 -6.01
N ALA A 204 25.04 6.20 -6.19
CA ALA A 204 24.37 7.02 -5.20
C ALA A 204 23.09 6.34 -4.69
N LEU A 205 22.68 6.66 -3.46
CA LEU A 205 21.38 6.31 -2.92
C LEU A 205 20.62 7.58 -2.55
N PHE A 206 19.39 7.68 -3.04
CA PHE A 206 18.51 8.82 -2.85
C PHE A 206 17.14 8.35 -2.35
N GLY A 207 16.82 8.57 -1.09
CA GLY A 207 15.58 8.07 -0.49
C GLY A 207 15.05 8.89 0.67
N LEU A 208 13.74 8.76 0.94
CA LEU A 208 13.13 9.32 2.15
C LEU A 208 13.72 8.67 3.41
N ASP A 209 13.84 9.46 4.49
CA ASP A 209 14.41 8.98 5.75
C ASP A 209 13.40 8.16 6.56
N TYR A 210 13.12 6.95 6.07
CA TYR A 210 12.30 5.94 6.75
C TYR A 210 13.12 4.70 7.11
N ARG A 211 12.69 3.98 8.10
CA ARG A 211 13.38 2.76 8.55
C ARG A 211 13.63 1.76 7.40
N PRO A 212 12.67 1.44 6.51
CA PRO A 212 12.91 0.58 5.36
C PRO A 212 14.04 1.06 4.46
N VAL A 213 14.17 2.38 4.24
CA VAL A 213 15.23 2.94 3.39
C VAL A 213 16.60 2.87 4.08
N ARG A 214 16.64 3.00 5.41
CA ARG A 214 17.89 2.80 6.19
C ARG A 214 18.37 1.35 6.11
N GLU A 215 17.47 0.36 6.14
CA GLU A 215 17.83 -1.05 5.92
C GLU A 215 18.37 -1.30 4.50
N ARG A 216 17.74 -0.70 3.49
CA ARG A 216 18.24 -0.75 2.10
C ARG A 216 19.61 -0.11 1.97
N LEU A 217 19.85 1.02 2.65
CA LEU A 217 21.16 1.67 2.69
C LEU A 217 22.22 0.78 3.33
N ALA A 218 21.89 0.05 4.39
CA ALA A 218 22.82 -0.90 5.01
C ALA A 218 23.25 -2.00 4.03
N GLY A 219 22.31 -2.59 3.30
CA GLY A 219 22.60 -3.58 2.25
C GLY A 219 23.39 -2.98 1.09
N PHE A 220 23.06 -1.77 0.65
CA PHE A 220 23.76 -1.05 -0.40
C PHE A 220 25.23 -0.80 -0.01
N LYS A 221 25.48 -0.25 1.18
CA LYS A 221 26.84 -0.04 1.71
C LYS A 221 27.62 -1.36 1.85
N LYS A 222 26.96 -2.44 2.25
CA LYS A 222 27.60 -3.78 2.35
C LYS A 222 28.12 -4.27 1.01
N ALA A 223 27.32 -4.16 -0.05
CA ALA A 223 27.74 -4.56 -1.39
C ALA A 223 28.91 -3.72 -1.92
N LEU A 224 28.92 -2.40 -1.67
CA LEU A 224 30.04 -1.53 -2.03
C LEU A 224 31.32 -1.92 -1.28
N ALA A 225 31.22 -2.18 0.03
CA ALA A 225 32.36 -2.59 0.85
C ALA A 225 32.97 -3.91 0.38
N GLU A 226 32.16 -4.90 0.03
CA GLU A 226 32.63 -6.19 -0.53
C GLU A 226 33.38 -6.01 -1.85
N ALA A 227 32.94 -5.07 -2.68
CA ALA A 227 33.60 -4.71 -3.91
C ALA A 227 34.79 -3.76 -3.75
N LYS A 228 35.14 -3.40 -2.49
CA LYS A 228 36.18 -2.42 -2.16
C LYS A 228 35.97 -1.04 -2.79
N VAL A 229 34.71 -0.66 -3.04
CA VAL A 229 34.32 0.68 -3.47
C VAL A 229 34.07 1.53 -2.24
N VAL A 230 34.79 2.64 -2.15
CA VAL A 230 34.64 3.58 -1.02
C VAL A 230 33.28 4.27 -1.16
N SER A 231 32.47 4.16 -0.12
CA SER A 231 31.21 4.89 -0.04
C SER A 231 31.50 6.38 0.17
N ASP A 232 31.05 7.22 -0.76
CA ASP A 232 31.14 8.69 -0.63
C ASP A 232 29.82 9.21 -0.01
N GLU A 233 29.92 9.78 1.18
CA GLU A 233 28.74 10.30 1.89
C GLU A 233 28.00 11.42 1.11
N ARG A 234 28.66 12.07 0.17
CA ARG A 234 28.02 13.07 -0.73
C ARG A 234 27.03 12.39 -1.71
N LEU A 235 27.18 11.08 -1.95
CA LEU A 235 26.35 10.27 -2.84
C LEU A 235 25.22 9.57 -2.09
N ILE A 236 25.14 9.73 -0.77
CA ILE A 236 24.08 9.13 0.04
C ILE A 236 23.25 10.25 0.64
N THR A 237 21.96 10.24 0.34
CA THR A 237 21.04 11.21 0.95
C THR A 237 19.74 10.53 1.34
N LEU A 238 19.50 10.55 2.65
CA LEU A 238 18.19 10.35 3.23
C LEU A 238 17.60 11.74 3.47
N PHE A 239 16.40 11.99 2.94
CA PHE A 239 15.78 13.30 2.94
C PHE A 239 14.39 13.29 3.58
N SER A 240 13.95 14.45 4.08
CA SER A 240 12.57 14.66 4.53
C SER A 240 11.66 15.05 3.34
N PRO A 241 10.33 14.93 3.48
CA PRO A 241 9.38 15.28 2.42
C PRO A 241 9.54 16.72 1.88
N GLU A 242 9.97 17.66 2.72
CA GLU A 242 10.14 19.08 2.37
C GLU A 242 11.44 19.36 1.60
N THR A 243 12.34 18.38 1.53
CA THR A 243 13.64 18.56 0.88
C THR A 243 13.50 18.72 -0.63
N SER A 244 14.16 19.72 -1.20
CA SER A 244 14.23 19.89 -2.67
C SER A 244 15.01 18.75 -3.31
N ARG A 245 14.30 17.87 -3.99
CA ARG A 245 14.87 16.70 -4.68
C ARG A 245 15.81 17.10 -5.79
N LEU A 246 15.46 18.15 -6.56
CA LEU A 246 16.34 18.71 -7.60
C LEU A 246 17.68 19.18 -7.03
N ALA A 247 17.68 19.85 -5.88
CA ALA A 247 18.92 20.33 -5.24
C ALA A 247 19.80 19.16 -4.79
N VAL A 248 19.20 18.13 -4.20
CA VAL A 248 19.93 16.92 -3.77
C VAL A 248 20.53 16.20 -4.97
N MET A 249 19.75 15.93 -5.99
CA MET A 249 20.22 15.23 -7.20
C MET A 249 21.29 16.02 -7.93
N THR A 250 21.15 17.35 -8.01
CA THR A 250 22.19 18.23 -8.58
C THR A 250 23.51 18.08 -7.81
N ARG A 251 23.47 18.02 -6.47
CA ARG A 251 24.66 17.81 -5.65
C ARG A 251 25.30 16.44 -5.92
N MET A 252 24.51 15.37 -6.02
CA MET A 252 24.99 14.02 -6.31
C MET A 252 25.65 13.92 -7.67
N VAL A 253 25.04 14.48 -8.70
CA VAL A 253 25.60 14.51 -10.07
C VAL A 253 26.89 15.32 -10.10
N ARG A 254 26.94 16.48 -9.45
CA ARG A 254 28.18 17.28 -9.31
C ARG A 254 29.28 16.56 -8.52
N ALA A 255 28.93 15.69 -7.60
CA ALA A 255 29.88 14.81 -6.88
C ALA A 255 30.35 13.64 -7.77
N GLY A 256 29.81 13.51 -8.97
CA GLY A 256 30.18 12.52 -9.97
C GLY A 256 29.44 11.19 -9.86
N ALA A 257 28.21 11.20 -9.36
CA ALA A 257 27.37 10.00 -9.39
C ALA A 257 27.24 9.46 -10.82
N ASP A 258 27.49 8.18 -11.01
CA ASP A 258 27.34 7.45 -12.28
C ASP A 258 26.11 6.52 -12.30
N ALA A 259 25.48 6.34 -11.14
CA ALA A 259 24.24 5.59 -10.97
C ALA A 259 23.47 6.09 -9.74
N ILE A 260 22.15 6.00 -9.76
CA ILE A 260 21.29 6.34 -8.61
C ILE A 260 20.34 5.18 -8.30
N TYR A 261 20.34 4.74 -7.05
CA TYR A 261 19.28 3.90 -6.51
C TYR A 261 18.27 4.78 -5.78
N ALA A 262 17.04 4.81 -6.30
CA ALA A 262 15.90 5.54 -5.72
C ALA A 262 14.91 4.52 -5.12
N PRO A 263 15.18 4.00 -3.89
CA PRO A 263 14.33 3.01 -3.25
C PRO A 263 12.98 3.61 -2.84
N GLY A 264 11.96 2.78 -2.82
CA GLY A 264 10.63 3.16 -2.42
C GLY A 264 9.62 2.93 -3.52
N THR A 265 8.56 3.72 -3.53
CA THR A 265 7.53 3.58 -4.54
C THR A 265 7.99 4.07 -5.91
N SER A 266 7.33 3.58 -6.95
CA SER A 266 7.59 3.95 -8.35
C SER A 266 7.60 5.46 -8.60
N PHE A 267 6.81 6.25 -7.86
CA PHE A 267 6.75 7.70 -8.04
C PHE A 267 8.08 8.39 -7.73
N GLN A 268 8.82 7.93 -6.72
CA GLN A 268 10.14 8.48 -6.44
C GLN A 268 11.12 8.25 -7.60
N ALA A 269 11.11 7.06 -8.18
CA ALA A 269 11.95 6.75 -9.33
C ALA A 269 11.51 7.52 -10.59
N MET A 270 10.19 7.70 -10.81
CA MET A 270 9.66 8.55 -11.89
C MET A 270 10.10 9.99 -11.74
N GLU A 271 10.00 10.55 -10.54
CA GLU A 271 10.47 11.91 -10.25
C GLU A 271 11.98 12.03 -10.48
N CYS A 272 12.77 11.03 -10.04
CA CYS A 272 14.20 10.99 -10.33
C CYS A 272 14.48 10.99 -11.82
N LEU A 273 13.82 10.12 -12.59
CA LEU A 273 13.99 10.07 -14.04
C LEU A 273 13.62 11.39 -14.69
N HIS A 274 12.50 12.00 -14.28
CA HIS A 274 12.08 13.31 -14.78
C HIS A 274 13.12 14.40 -14.49
N ILE A 275 13.62 14.48 -13.27
CA ILE A 275 14.64 15.45 -12.88
C ILE A 275 15.93 15.24 -13.70
N LEU A 276 16.42 14.01 -13.82
CA LEU A 276 17.62 13.68 -14.57
C LEU A 276 17.48 14.09 -16.05
N THR A 277 16.36 13.71 -16.67
CA THR A 277 16.19 13.88 -18.11
C THR A 277 15.75 15.29 -18.50
N TYR A 278 14.70 15.83 -17.87
CA TYR A 278 14.12 17.12 -18.28
C TYR A 278 14.74 18.32 -17.56
N SER A 279 15.07 18.20 -16.25
CA SER A 279 15.61 19.36 -15.52
C SER A 279 17.13 19.47 -15.66
N MET A 280 17.83 18.33 -15.80
CA MET A 280 19.30 18.32 -15.88
C MET A 280 19.84 17.99 -17.27
N GLY A 281 18.99 17.53 -18.20
CA GLY A 281 19.36 17.21 -19.58
C GLY A 281 20.25 15.96 -19.71
N LEU A 282 20.26 15.09 -18.70
CA LEU A 282 21.06 13.86 -18.70
C LEU A 282 20.32 12.73 -19.42
N LYS A 283 21.09 11.86 -20.07
CA LYS A 283 20.57 10.65 -20.70
C LYS A 283 20.68 9.47 -19.74
N VAL A 284 19.55 8.80 -19.50
CA VAL A 284 19.50 7.54 -18.76
C VAL A 284 19.34 6.39 -19.79
N PRO A 285 20.21 5.38 -19.78
CA PRO A 285 21.28 5.10 -18.83
C PRO A 285 22.67 5.65 -19.19
N GLN A 286 22.84 6.35 -20.35
CA GLN A 286 24.16 6.67 -20.93
C GLN A 286 25.02 7.57 -20.03
N ASP A 287 24.46 8.63 -19.49
CA ASP A 287 25.17 9.57 -18.61
C ASP A 287 25.08 9.12 -17.13
N ILE A 288 23.95 8.53 -16.74
CA ILE A 288 23.70 8.06 -15.39
C ILE A 288 22.67 6.92 -15.38
N SER A 289 22.98 5.84 -14.67
CA SER A 289 22.05 4.72 -14.52
C SER A 289 21.04 4.94 -13.38
N LEU A 290 19.85 4.33 -13.47
CA LEU A 290 18.80 4.47 -12.48
C LEU A 290 18.17 3.12 -12.13
N ILE A 291 18.07 2.81 -10.84
CA ILE A 291 17.25 1.71 -10.31
C ILE A 291 16.19 2.31 -9.39
N GLY A 292 14.95 1.82 -9.48
CA GLY A 292 13.83 2.24 -8.64
C GLY A 292 13.12 1.10 -7.94
N GLY A 293 12.02 1.42 -7.24
CA GLY A 293 11.04 0.44 -6.79
C GLY A 293 10.10 0.03 -7.94
N GLU A 294 9.63 -1.22 -7.91
CA GLU A 294 8.78 -1.76 -8.97
C GLU A 294 7.35 -1.22 -8.90
N ASN A 295 6.84 -0.90 -10.06
CA ASN A 295 5.42 -0.78 -10.33
C ASN A 295 5.12 -1.45 -11.67
N VAL A 296 4.46 -2.60 -11.61
CA VAL A 296 4.17 -3.45 -12.76
C VAL A 296 3.46 -2.71 -13.90
N GLY A 297 2.62 -1.72 -13.57
CA GLY A 297 1.87 -0.94 -14.55
C GLY A 297 2.63 0.25 -15.13
N ILE A 298 3.71 0.71 -14.49
CA ILE A 298 4.39 1.97 -14.83
C ILE A 298 5.84 1.74 -15.25
N SER A 299 6.61 0.94 -14.50
CA SER A 299 8.05 0.77 -14.72
C SER A 299 8.42 0.34 -16.16
N PRO A 300 7.67 -0.58 -16.81
CA PRO A 300 7.93 -0.95 -18.19
C PRO A 300 7.60 0.13 -19.22
N LEU A 301 6.75 1.09 -18.85
CA LEU A 301 6.27 2.16 -19.75
C LEU A 301 7.11 3.44 -19.67
N MET A 302 8.06 3.49 -18.73
CA MET A 302 8.96 4.64 -18.61
C MET A 302 9.94 4.67 -19.79
N ASN A 303 10.54 5.83 -20.04
CA ASN A 303 11.54 5.99 -21.09
C ASN A 303 12.86 6.51 -20.50
N PRO A 304 13.88 5.63 -20.37
CA PRO A 304 13.87 4.20 -20.70
C PRO A 304 13.01 3.36 -19.72
N PRO A 305 12.60 2.15 -20.10
CA PRO A 305 12.02 1.18 -19.16
C PRO A 305 12.90 1.00 -17.93
N LEU A 306 12.31 1.08 -16.74
CA LEU A 306 13.05 1.20 -15.50
C LEU A 306 13.44 -0.16 -14.94
N THR A 307 14.73 -0.38 -14.71
CA THR A 307 15.26 -1.47 -13.86
C THR A 307 14.83 -1.22 -12.42
N THR A 308 14.31 -2.24 -11.74
CA THR A 308 13.66 -2.06 -10.44
C THR A 308 13.96 -3.18 -9.47
N ILE A 309 13.76 -2.90 -8.19
CA ILE A 309 13.65 -3.92 -7.15
C ILE A 309 12.17 -4.10 -6.82
N ALA A 310 11.66 -5.31 -7.05
CA ALA A 310 10.28 -5.69 -6.76
C ALA A 310 10.16 -6.26 -5.36
N GLU A 311 9.32 -5.65 -4.55
CA GLU A 311 8.89 -6.15 -3.26
C GLU A 311 7.70 -7.09 -3.45
N PRO A 312 7.60 -8.22 -2.70
CA PRO A 312 6.54 -9.20 -2.87
C PRO A 312 5.25 -8.78 -2.14
N LEU A 313 4.76 -7.55 -2.37
CA LEU A 313 3.66 -6.93 -1.62
C LEU A 313 2.39 -7.79 -1.60
N ARG A 314 2.07 -8.43 -2.73
CA ARG A 314 0.93 -9.33 -2.81
C ARG A 314 1.10 -10.54 -1.89
N GLU A 315 2.28 -11.15 -1.88
CA GLU A 315 2.55 -12.32 -1.03
C GLU A 315 2.60 -11.91 0.44
N MET A 316 3.16 -10.73 0.76
CA MET A 316 3.12 -10.16 2.11
C MET A 316 1.69 -10.01 2.61
N ALA A 317 0.79 -9.45 1.80
CA ALA A 317 -0.62 -9.28 2.14
C ALA A 317 -1.34 -10.63 2.32
N GLU A 318 -1.07 -11.61 1.48
CA GLU A 318 -1.63 -12.97 1.59
C GLU A 318 -1.15 -13.64 2.90
N ARG A 319 0.12 -13.50 3.26
CA ARG A 319 0.70 -14.03 4.51
C ARG A 319 0.16 -13.31 5.75
N ALA A 320 0.06 -11.98 5.72
CA ALA A 320 -0.52 -11.23 6.82
C ALA A 320 -2.00 -11.58 7.01
N ALA A 321 -2.76 -11.73 5.91
CA ALA A 321 -4.15 -12.15 5.95
C ALA A 321 -4.33 -13.59 6.47
N GLU A 322 -3.45 -14.51 6.12
CA GLU A 322 -3.44 -15.87 6.67
C GLU A 322 -3.16 -15.86 8.18
N MET A 323 -2.15 -15.09 8.60
CA MET A 323 -1.79 -14.97 10.01
C MET A 323 -2.95 -14.46 10.86
N ILE A 324 -3.54 -13.33 10.45
CA ILE A 324 -4.63 -12.72 11.22
C ILE A 324 -5.90 -13.60 11.23
N ASP A 325 -6.20 -14.27 10.12
CA ASP A 325 -7.33 -15.21 10.01
C ASP A 325 -7.20 -16.35 11.02
N ARG A 326 -6.03 -16.97 11.10
CA ARG A 326 -5.75 -18.07 12.04
C ARG A 326 -5.70 -17.59 13.48
N LEU A 327 -5.08 -16.44 13.75
CA LEU A 327 -5.00 -15.86 15.09
C LEU A 327 -6.41 -15.52 15.64
N THR A 328 -7.27 -14.94 14.80
CA THR A 328 -8.65 -14.61 15.17
C THR A 328 -9.55 -15.84 15.29
N ALA A 329 -9.14 -16.98 14.72
CA ALA A 329 -9.76 -18.28 14.95
C ALA A 329 -9.26 -18.96 16.23
N GLY A 330 -8.31 -18.35 16.97
CA GLY A 330 -7.71 -18.90 18.19
C GLY A 330 -6.60 -19.92 17.94
N GLU A 331 -6.08 -19.99 16.72
CA GLU A 331 -5.00 -20.91 16.36
C GLU A 331 -3.63 -20.34 16.74
N LYS A 332 -2.67 -21.24 16.97
CA LYS A 332 -1.26 -20.87 17.09
C LYS A 332 -0.65 -20.69 15.70
N VAL A 333 0.04 -19.58 15.48
CA VAL A 333 0.74 -19.27 14.23
C VAL A 333 2.24 -19.32 14.46
N ALA A 334 2.94 -20.03 13.58
CA ALA A 334 4.39 -20.08 13.54
C ALA A 334 4.86 -20.23 12.07
N PRO A 335 5.96 -19.61 11.66
CA PRO A 335 6.73 -18.63 12.44
C PRO A 335 5.93 -17.34 12.66
N ARG A 336 6.30 -16.55 13.68
CA ARG A 336 5.67 -15.25 13.96
C ARG A 336 6.20 -14.16 13.07
N HIS A 337 7.47 -14.24 12.70
CA HIS A 337 8.16 -13.29 11.82
C HIS A 337 8.46 -13.98 10.50
N VAL A 338 8.04 -13.37 9.40
CA VAL A 338 8.27 -13.85 8.05
C VAL A 338 8.93 -12.74 7.24
N THR A 339 10.11 -13.02 6.67
CA THR A 339 10.76 -12.14 5.72
C THR A 339 10.69 -12.76 4.33
N LEU A 340 10.17 -12.02 3.37
CA LEU A 340 10.01 -12.47 2.00
C LEU A 340 11.09 -11.86 1.09
N PRO A 341 11.62 -12.64 0.14
CA PRO A 341 12.68 -12.18 -0.73
C PRO A 341 12.18 -11.14 -1.74
N VAL A 342 13.03 -10.18 -2.05
CA VAL A 342 12.84 -9.22 -3.15
C VAL A 342 13.46 -9.75 -4.45
N GLN A 343 13.08 -9.17 -5.58
CA GLN A 343 13.61 -9.53 -6.89
C GLN A 343 14.11 -8.30 -7.65
N LEU A 344 15.26 -8.42 -8.28
CA LEU A 344 15.71 -7.45 -9.28
C LEU A 344 15.02 -7.77 -10.62
N ILE A 345 14.40 -6.76 -11.21
CA ILE A 345 13.83 -6.82 -12.57
C ILE A 345 14.65 -5.90 -13.45
N GLU A 346 15.48 -6.51 -14.28
CA GLU A 346 16.36 -5.81 -15.19
C GLU A 346 15.59 -5.28 -16.40
N ARG A 347 15.85 -4.01 -16.77
CA ARG A 347 15.34 -3.32 -17.95
C ARG A 347 16.42 -2.36 -18.48
N ASP A 348 16.04 -1.31 -19.20
CA ASP A 348 16.93 -0.50 -20.01
C ASP A 348 17.55 0.72 -19.30
N SER A 349 17.23 0.95 -18.01
CA SER A 349 17.71 2.14 -17.27
C SER A 349 19.09 1.96 -16.61
N VAL A 350 19.75 0.84 -16.82
CA VAL A 350 21.12 0.55 -16.35
C VAL A 350 21.97 0.07 -17.54
N ALA A 351 23.18 0.64 -17.72
CA ALA A 351 24.14 0.25 -18.74
C ALA A 351 25.57 0.26 -18.18
#